data_19e5e8a1dbf6715ef3b52dd3c03c7bda
#
_entry.id   19e5e8a1dbf6715ef3b52dd3c03c7bda
#
_cell.length_a   1.000
_cell.length_b   1.000
_cell.length_c   1.000
_cell.angle_alpha   90.00
_cell.angle_beta   90.00
_cell.angle_gamma   90.00
#
_symmetry.space_group_name_H-M   'P 1'
#
loop_
_entity.id
_entity.type
_entity.pdbx_description
1 polymer ?
#
loop_
_entity_poly.entity_id
_entity_poly.type
_entity_poly.pdbx_seq_one_letter_code
_entity_poly.pdbx_strand_id
1 'polypeptide(L)'
;MLNSIRNICKESLTRPPQDIDKSNQMWNKRAKELSLLAERDDADGYIEFFKQHVDLNGTTVIDLGCGAGRYLKLLMDEGASVEGLEPSEEMIKYAKKHIKDSGYNEEDINIYNVAFQDFEPEKQYDYVFISNSPIVGYYESYEKILKLAKKGIFIGEWIERKDLFFEKLVRSMGKEVKRQLMFDIYYYFNLFAADGYLPNFKSSIKISKEELKVEKCIQRYTSWIYGEGYTDNDMKLVMDEILKYKSDKEELIAEFHGIRGMIYVDKKVYI
;
A
#
# COMPACT_ATOMS: atom_id res chain seq x y z
N MET A 1 -12.29 27.30 -11.09
CA MET A 1 -12.70 26.04 -10.46
C MET A 1 -11.64 24.94 -10.60
N LEU A 2 -11.21 24.49 -11.79
CA LEU A 2 -10.19 23.44 -11.96
C LEU A 2 -8.85 23.77 -11.29
N ASN A 3 -8.37 24.99 -11.45
CA ASN A 3 -7.14 25.44 -10.77
C ASN A 3 -7.26 25.42 -9.23
N SER A 4 -8.45 25.68 -8.69
CA SER A 4 -8.68 25.62 -7.25
C SER A 4 -8.62 24.18 -6.74
N ILE A 5 -9.19 23.21 -7.49
CA ILE A 5 -9.10 21.78 -7.17
C ILE A 5 -7.64 21.34 -7.18
N ARG A 6 -6.90 21.69 -8.24
CA ARG A 6 -5.48 21.34 -8.36
C ARG A 6 -4.64 21.90 -7.22
N ASN A 7 -4.88 23.14 -6.80
CA ASN A 7 -4.19 23.76 -5.68
C ASN A 7 -4.46 23.04 -4.36
N ILE A 8 -5.72 22.69 -4.08
CA ILE A 8 -6.10 21.89 -2.90
C ILE A 8 -5.38 20.55 -2.91
N CYS A 9 -5.36 19.84 -4.03
CA CYS A 9 -4.66 18.57 -4.15
C CYS A 9 -3.15 18.73 -3.91
N LYS A 10 -2.54 19.78 -4.50
CA LYS A 10 -1.13 20.09 -4.32
C LYS A 10 -0.77 20.36 -2.86
N GLU A 11 -1.55 21.18 -2.18
CA GLU A 11 -1.36 21.49 -0.75
C GLU A 11 -1.56 20.26 0.13
N SER A 12 -2.47 19.36 -0.25
CA SER A 12 -2.81 18.16 0.54
C SER A 12 -1.84 17.00 0.32
N LEU A 13 -1.26 16.87 -0.88
CA LEU A 13 -0.27 15.85 -1.23
C LEU A 13 1.17 16.32 -0.95
N THR A 14 1.35 17.20 0.02
CA THR A 14 2.65 17.71 0.45
C THR A 14 3.12 16.96 1.67
N ARG A 15 3.79 15.85 1.48
CA ARG A 15 4.51 15.15 2.56
C ARG A 15 5.92 15.75 2.68
N PRO A 16 6.52 15.74 3.88
CA PRO A 16 7.94 16.06 4.01
C PRO A 16 8.79 15.20 3.07
N PRO A 17 9.90 15.72 2.52
CA PRO A 17 10.81 14.90 1.73
C PRO A 17 11.14 13.60 2.47
N GLN A 18 11.02 12.48 1.77
CA GLN A 18 11.28 11.18 2.37
C GLN A 18 12.78 11.04 2.63
N ASP A 19 13.14 10.77 3.88
CA ASP A 19 14.48 10.29 4.21
C ASP A 19 14.58 8.84 3.69
N ILE A 20 15.21 8.69 2.51
CA ILE A 20 15.26 7.42 1.78
C ILE A 20 15.94 6.35 2.62
N ASP A 21 17.04 6.69 3.30
CA ASP A 21 17.81 5.72 4.10
C ASP A 21 16.98 5.19 5.26
N LYS A 22 16.30 6.08 6.00
CA LYS A 22 15.41 5.66 7.09
C LYS A 22 14.22 4.85 6.58
N SER A 23 13.65 5.27 5.45
CA SER A 23 12.55 4.54 4.82
C SER A 23 12.99 3.15 4.41
N ASN A 24 14.14 3.01 3.75
CA ASN A 24 14.68 1.72 3.33
C ASN A 24 14.99 0.82 4.53
N GLN A 25 15.58 1.37 5.60
CA GLN A 25 15.81 0.61 6.83
C GLN A 25 14.51 0.08 7.44
N MET A 26 13.45 0.91 7.46
CA MET A 26 12.13 0.50 7.95
C MET A 26 11.54 -0.63 7.08
N TRP A 27 11.57 -0.48 5.76
CA TRP A 27 11.05 -1.50 4.85
C TRP A 27 11.86 -2.79 4.87
N ASN A 28 13.21 -2.71 4.96
CA ASN A 28 14.09 -3.87 5.13
C ASN A 28 13.72 -4.67 6.38
N LYS A 29 13.47 -4.01 7.52
CA LYS A 29 13.03 -4.68 8.76
C LYS A 29 11.69 -5.39 8.62
N ARG A 30 10.78 -4.84 7.82
CA ARG A 30 9.43 -5.37 7.61
C ARG A 30 9.32 -6.38 6.46
N ALA A 31 10.38 -6.55 5.66
CA ALA A 31 10.34 -7.34 4.44
C ALA A 31 9.91 -8.80 4.69
N LYS A 32 10.42 -9.43 5.75
CA LYS A 32 10.02 -10.79 6.14
C LYS A 32 8.53 -10.90 6.50
N GLU A 33 7.98 -9.93 7.22
CA GLU A 33 6.54 -9.92 7.56
C GLU A 33 5.69 -9.74 6.31
N LEU A 34 6.08 -8.81 5.44
CA LEU A 34 5.33 -8.47 4.24
C LEU A 34 5.45 -9.55 3.16
N SER A 35 6.54 -10.33 3.12
CA SER A 35 6.65 -11.46 2.20
C SER A 35 5.61 -12.55 2.46
N LEU A 36 5.21 -12.76 3.72
CA LEU A 36 4.12 -13.68 4.05
C LEU A 36 2.74 -13.22 3.52
N LEU A 37 2.60 -11.91 3.28
CA LEU A 37 1.39 -11.35 2.66
C LEU A 37 1.45 -11.47 1.13
N ALA A 38 2.62 -11.57 0.53
CA ALA A 38 2.79 -11.73 -0.90
C ALA A 38 2.26 -13.09 -1.41
N GLU A 39 2.27 -14.11 -0.58
CA GLU A 39 1.75 -15.45 -0.90
C GLU A 39 0.21 -15.49 -0.99
N ARG A 40 -0.49 -14.41 -0.62
CA ARG A 40 -1.95 -14.35 -0.68
C ARG A 40 -2.41 -14.00 -2.10
N ASP A 41 -3.50 -14.60 -2.53
CA ASP A 41 -4.20 -14.23 -3.75
C ASP A 41 -4.67 -12.76 -3.74
N ASP A 42 -5.36 -12.31 -4.79
CA ASP A 42 -5.89 -10.93 -4.91
C ASP A 42 -6.97 -10.63 -3.85
N ALA A 43 -6.61 -10.83 -2.56
CA ALA A 43 -7.51 -10.61 -1.43
C ALA A 43 -7.98 -9.15 -1.31
N ASP A 44 -7.35 -8.23 -2.05
CA ASP A 44 -7.69 -6.81 -2.07
C ASP A 44 -8.65 -6.45 -3.21
N GLY A 45 -8.81 -7.35 -4.20
CA GLY A 45 -9.65 -7.16 -5.39
C GLY A 45 -9.07 -6.16 -6.38
N TYR A 46 -7.75 -5.89 -6.32
CA TYR A 46 -7.09 -4.90 -7.17
C TYR A 46 -6.94 -5.39 -8.60
N ILE A 47 -6.50 -6.63 -8.77
CA ILE A 47 -6.38 -7.26 -10.10
C ILE A 47 -7.75 -7.49 -10.70
N GLU A 48 -8.71 -7.97 -9.90
CA GLU A 48 -10.10 -8.15 -10.36
C GLU A 48 -10.69 -6.84 -10.88
N PHE A 49 -10.52 -5.73 -10.14
CA PHE A 49 -11.02 -4.43 -10.60
C PHE A 49 -10.26 -3.94 -11.84
N PHE A 50 -8.94 -4.10 -11.89
CA PHE A 50 -8.14 -3.67 -13.04
C PHE A 50 -8.58 -4.40 -14.32
N LYS A 51 -8.80 -5.72 -14.26
CA LYS A 51 -9.26 -6.56 -15.37
C LYS A 51 -10.67 -6.22 -15.88
N GLN A 52 -11.50 -5.57 -15.08
CA GLN A 52 -12.79 -5.07 -15.56
C GLN A 52 -12.65 -3.96 -16.62
N HIS A 53 -11.49 -3.34 -16.70
CA HIS A 53 -11.21 -2.21 -17.59
C HIS A 53 -10.22 -2.53 -18.71
N VAL A 54 -9.34 -3.55 -18.52
CA VAL A 54 -8.25 -3.85 -19.43
C VAL A 54 -8.04 -5.35 -19.60
N ASP A 55 -7.58 -5.74 -20.79
CA ASP A 55 -6.95 -7.03 -21.02
C ASP A 55 -5.44 -6.87 -20.79
N LEU A 56 -4.89 -7.58 -19.83
CA LEU A 56 -3.48 -7.52 -19.46
C LEU A 56 -2.59 -8.39 -20.33
N ASN A 57 -3.15 -9.36 -21.04
CA ASN A 57 -2.38 -10.30 -21.84
C ASN A 57 -1.56 -9.59 -22.93
N GLY A 58 -0.25 -9.86 -22.96
CA GLY A 58 0.68 -9.27 -23.91
C GLY A 58 0.97 -7.77 -23.71
N THR A 59 0.56 -7.18 -22.57
CA THR A 59 0.86 -5.78 -22.23
C THR A 59 2.11 -5.64 -21.39
N THR A 60 2.66 -4.42 -21.35
CA THR A 60 3.76 -4.06 -20.46
C THR A 60 3.24 -3.29 -19.24
N VAL A 61 3.61 -3.73 -18.04
CA VAL A 61 3.19 -3.10 -16.78
C VAL A 61 4.40 -2.79 -15.90
N ILE A 62 4.43 -1.62 -15.29
CA ILE A 62 5.35 -1.31 -14.19
C ILE A 62 4.60 -1.20 -12.87
N ASP A 63 5.03 -1.97 -11.86
CA ASP A 63 4.52 -1.90 -10.48
C ASP A 63 5.40 -0.98 -9.64
N LEU A 64 4.88 0.20 -9.29
CA LEU A 64 5.62 1.23 -8.55
C LEU A 64 5.50 1.02 -7.03
N GLY A 65 6.59 0.59 -6.41
CA GLY A 65 6.61 0.16 -5.01
C GLY A 65 6.14 -1.28 -4.87
N CYS A 66 6.71 -2.17 -5.69
CA CYS A 66 6.25 -3.56 -5.80
C CYS A 66 6.46 -4.41 -4.53
N GLY A 67 7.24 -3.91 -3.55
CA GLY A 67 7.48 -4.59 -2.28
C GLY A 67 8.00 -6.01 -2.46
N ALA A 68 7.42 -6.97 -1.75
CA ALA A 68 7.78 -8.38 -1.82
C ALA A 68 7.18 -9.13 -3.05
N GLY A 69 6.68 -8.41 -4.07
CA GLY A 69 6.36 -8.97 -5.37
C GLY A 69 4.96 -9.58 -5.53
N ARG A 70 4.04 -9.34 -4.60
CA ARG A 70 2.68 -9.89 -4.66
C ARG A 70 1.99 -9.59 -5.99
N TYR A 71 1.94 -8.32 -6.36
CA TYR A 71 1.25 -7.90 -7.58
C TYR A 71 2.08 -8.13 -8.83
N LEU A 72 3.42 -8.21 -8.74
CA LEU A 72 4.25 -8.66 -9.85
C LEU A 72 3.78 -10.04 -10.33
N LYS A 73 3.68 -11.00 -9.40
CA LYS A 73 3.20 -12.37 -9.70
C LYS A 73 1.77 -12.36 -10.26
N LEU A 74 0.85 -11.67 -9.63
CA LEU A 74 -0.54 -11.64 -10.06
C LEU A 74 -0.73 -11.02 -11.46
N LEU A 75 0.04 -9.98 -11.79
CA LEU A 75 0.04 -9.37 -13.13
C LEU A 75 0.67 -10.30 -14.17
N MET A 76 1.72 -11.05 -13.81
CA MET A 76 2.33 -12.06 -14.68
C MET A 76 1.37 -13.23 -14.96
N ASP A 77 0.59 -13.66 -13.97
CA ASP A 77 -0.45 -14.69 -14.13
C ASP A 77 -1.50 -14.30 -15.18
N GLU A 78 -1.75 -13.00 -15.32
CA GLU A 78 -2.67 -12.46 -16.33
C GLU A 78 -2.00 -12.23 -17.69
N GLY A 79 -0.76 -12.69 -17.88
CA GLY A 79 -0.03 -12.64 -19.16
C GLY A 79 0.63 -11.30 -19.47
N ALA A 80 0.77 -10.40 -18.48
CA ALA A 80 1.53 -9.18 -18.65
C ALA A 80 3.05 -9.41 -18.57
N SER A 81 3.82 -8.62 -19.33
CA SER A 81 5.26 -8.45 -19.12
C SER A 81 5.45 -7.38 -18.04
N VAL A 82 5.96 -7.76 -16.87
CA VAL A 82 5.96 -6.92 -15.69
C VAL A 82 7.37 -6.51 -15.30
N GLU A 83 7.54 -5.25 -14.93
CA GLU A 83 8.73 -4.74 -14.24
C GLU A 83 8.31 -4.11 -12.90
N GLY A 84 9.22 -4.13 -11.93
CA GLY A 84 8.99 -3.57 -10.61
C GLY A 84 9.92 -2.40 -10.29
N LEU A 85 9.49 -1.55 -9.38
CA LEU A 85 10.34 -0.54 -8.77
C LEU A 85 10.19 -0.62 -7.25
N GLU A 86 11.31 -0.80 -6.54
CA GLU A 86 11.33 -0.96 -5.09
C GLU A 86 12.68 -0.50 -4.52
N PRO A 87 12.72 0.44 -3.59
CA PRO A 87 13.99 0.91 -3.03
C PRO A 87 14.61 -0.03 -1.98
N SER A 88 13.84 -0.95 -1.39
CA SER A 88 14.31 -1.87 -0.36
C SER A 88 14.93 -3.13 -0.96
N GLU A 89 16.24 -3.33 -0.76
CA GLU A 89 16.94 -4.53 -1.24
C GLU A 89 16.37 -5.83 -0.64
N GLU A 90 15.97 -5.82 0.63
CA GLU A 90 15.38 -6.99 1.28
C GLU A 90 14.01 -7.33 0.67
N MET A 91 13.18 -6.32 0.34
CA MET A 91 11.93 -6.54 -0.37
C MET A 91 12.18 -7.17 -1.74
N ILE A 92 13.15 -6.67 -2.50
CA ILE A 92 13.51 -7.21 -3.83
C ILE A 92 13.95 -8.68 -3.73
N LYS A 93 14.74 -9.04 -2.71
CA LYS A 93 15.12 -10.44 -2.48
C LYS A 93 13.90 -11.34 -2.28
N TYR A 94 12.94 -10.89 -1.47
CA TYR A 94 11.70 -11.62 -1.27
C TYR A 94 10.82 -11.64 -2.52
N ALA A 95 10.76 -10.55 -3.28
CA ALA A 95 10.02 -10.50 -4.54
C ALA A 95 10.55 -11.53 -5.54
N LYS A 96 11.87 -11.55 -5.78
CA LYS A 96 12.50 -12.54 -6.67
C LYS A 96 12.27 -13.96 -6.19
N LYS A 97 12.42 -14.21 -4.89
CA LYS A 97 12.10 -15.53 -4.31
C LYS A 97 10.63 -15.91 -4.54
N HIS A 98 9.69 -15.00 -4.31
CA HIS A 98 8.26 -15.25 -4.51
C HIS A 98 7.94 -15.57 -5.98
N ILE A 99 8.51 -14.85 -6.93
CA ILE A 99 8.38 -15.10 -8.37
C ILE A 99 8.90 -16.49 -8.73
N LYS A 100 10.08 -16.85 -8.23
CA LYS A 100 10.69 -18.17 -8.46
C LYS A 100 9.86 -19.31 -7.86
N ASP A 101 9.43 -19.16 -6.60
CA ASP A 101 8.60 -20.15 -5.90
C ASP A 101 7.22 -20.32 -6.59
N SER A 102 6.78 -19.31 -7.33
CA SER A 102 5.55 -19.34 -8.15
C SER A 102 5.73 -19.95 -9.54
N GLY A 103 6.91 -20.47 -9.86
CA GLY A 103 7.17 -21.18 -11.11
C GLY A 103 7.65 -20.31 -12.28
N TYR A 104 7.92 -19.03 -12.05
CA TYR A 104 8.53 -18.14 -13.02
C TYR A 104 10.05 -18.14 -12.88
N ASN A 105 10.75 -17.73 -13.94
CA ASN A 105 12.19 -17.52 -13.84
C ASN A 105 12.47 -16.14 -13.23
N GLU A 106 13.27 -16.07 -12.17
CA GLU A 106 13.61 -14.81 -11.51
C GLU A 106 14.41 -13.84 -12.40
N GLU A 107 15.02 -14.37 -13.48
CA GLU A 107 15.73 -13.57 -14.47
C GLU A 107 14.79 -12.90 -15.50
N ASP A 108 13.53 -13.36 -15.58
CA ASP A 108 12.55 -12.80 -16.51
C ASP A 108 11.90 -11.52 -15.96
N ILE A 109 12.21 -11.16 -14.72
CA ILE A 109 11.67 -9.96 -14.09
C ILE A 109 12.75 -8.95 -13.74
N ASN A 110 12.61 -7.75 -14.26
CA ASN A 110 13.44 -6.62 -13.89
C ASN A 110 12.81 -5.84 -12.73
N ILE A 111 13.55 -5.67 -11.64
CA ILE A 111 13.15 -4.84 -10.50
C ILE A 111 14.22 -3.77 -10.27
N TYR A 112 13.84 -2.51 -10.51
CA TYR A 112 14.72 -1.37 -10.30
C TYR A 112 14.86 -1.09 -8.81
N ASN A 113 16.10 -1.18 -8.30
CA ASN A 113 16.40 -0.86 -6.90
C ASN A 113 16.66 0.64 -6.72
N VAL A 114 15.60 1.43 -6.77
CA VAL A 114 15.66 2.88 -6.69
C VAL A 114 14.36 3.46 -6.13
N ALA A 115 14.43 4.60 -5.45
CA ALA A 115 13.24 5.32 -5.02
C ALA A 115 12.58 6.02 -6.23
N PHE A 116 11.25 6.14 -6.21
CA PHE A 116 10.50 6.67 -7.36
C PHE A 116 10.91 8.09 -7.75
N GLN A 117 11.26 8.94 -6.79
CA GLN A 117 11.73 10.30 -7.07
C GLN A 117 13.02 10.31 -7.92
N ASP A 118 13.90 9.31 -7.70
CA ASP A 118 15.21 9.22 -8.37
C ASP A 118 15.17 8.30 -9.60
N PHE A 119 14.03 7.66 -9.87
CA PHE A 119 13.86 6.78 -11.01
C PHE A 119 13.74 7.57 -12.31
N GLU A 120 14.68 7.39 -13.23
CA GLU A 120 14.63 7.98 -14.56
C GLU A 120 14.26 6.89 -15.58
N PRO A 121 13.00 6.86 -16.05
CA PRO A 121 12.53 5.82 -16.95
C PRO A 121 13.11 6.00 -18.37
N GLU A 122 13.64 4.93 -18.92
CA GLU A 122 14.11 4.90 -20.33
C GLU A 122 12.98 4.64 -21.33
N LYS A 123 11.83 4.16 -20.85
CA LYS A 123 10.67 3.79 -21.68
C LYS A 123 9.36 4.09 -20.95
N GLN A 124 8.27 4.03 -21.72
CA GLN A 124 6.92 4.03 -21.20
C GLN A 124 6.37 2.60 -21.18
N TYR A 125 5.41 2.36 -20.29
CA TYR A 125 4.68 1.10 -20.14
C TYR A 125 3.24 1.26 -20.62
N ASP A 126 2.62 0.17 -21.05
CA ASP A 126 1.20 0.21 -21.39
C ASP A 126 0.39 0.67 -20.17
N TYR A 127 0.71 0.10 -19.01
CA TYR A 127 0.04 0.45 -17.75
C TYR A 127 1.05 0.71 -16.63
N VAL A 128 0.66 1.63 -15.75
CA VAL A 128 1.30 1.85 -14.46
C VAL A 128 0.38 1.27 -13.39
N PHE A 129 0.91 0.42 -12.54
CA PHE A 129 0.23 -0.17 -11.40
C PHE A 129 0.84 0.34 -10.10
N ILE A 130 0.01 0.76 -9.14
CA ILE A 130 0.45 1.26 -7.84
C ILE A 130 -0.47 0.66 -6.77
N SER A 131 0.11 0.00 -5.78
CA SER A 131 -0.68 -0.59 -4.69
C SER A 131 -0.10 -0.29 -3.32
N ASN A 132 -0.88 0.39 -2.47
CA ASN A 132 -0.52 0.70 -1.09
C ASN A 132 0.89 1.31 -0.96
N SER A 133 1.26 2.19 -1.88
CA SER A 133 2.59 2.78 -1.99
C SER A 133 2.60 4.24 -1.55
N PRO A 134 3.59 4.67 -0.75
CA PRO A 134 3.71 6.06 -0.33
C PRO A 134 3.91 7.05 -1.49
N ILE A 135 4.19 6.57 -2.70
CA ILE A 135 4.36 7.37 -3.92
C ILE A 135 3.17 8.29 -4.17
N VAL A 136 1.94 7.82 -3.88
CA VAL A 136 0.72 8.62 -4.07
C VAL A 136 0.52 9.74 -3.03
N GLY A 137 1.39 9.84 -2.04
CA GLY A 137 1.36 10.93 -1.06
C GLY A 137 2.08 12.20 -1.51
N TYR A 138 2.66 12.22 -2.71
CA TYR A 138 3.45 13.34 -3.23
C TYR A 138 2.84 13.86 -4.53
N TYR A 139 2.59 15.17 -4.58
CA TYR A 139 2.04 15.81 -5.77
C TYR A 139 2.99 15.70 -6.98
N GLU A 140 4.30 15.79 -6.76
CA GLU A 140 5.33 15.69 -7.79
C GLU A 140 5.31 14.32 -8.51
N SER A 141 4.85 13.28 -7.81
CA SER A 141 4.71 11.94 -8.39
C SER A 141 3.65 11.88 -9.50
N TYR A 142 2.61 12.70 -9.42
CA TYR A 142 1.47 12.65 -10.33
C TYR A 142 1.87 12.81 -11.80
N GLU A 143 2.63 13.86 -12.13
CA GLU A 143 3.04 14.09 -13.51
C GLU A 143 4.01 13.02 -14.03
N LYS A 144 4.89 12.52 -13.15
CA LYS A 144 5.83 11.45 -13.50
C LYS A 144 5.09 10.14 -13.77
N ILE A 145 4.08 9.80 -12.97
CA ILE A 145 3.20 8.65 -13.18
C ILE A 145 2.46 8.78 -14.52
N LEU A 146 1.89 9.96 -14.82
CA LEU A 146 1.24 10.22 -16.11
C LEU A 146 2.18 10.00 -17.30
N LYS A 147 3.43 10.45 -17.21
CA LYS A 147 4.41 10.31 -18.29
C LYS A 147 4.83 8.85 -18.53
N LEU A 148 4.81 8.02 -17.48
CA LEU A 148 5.18 6.60 -17.57
C LEU A 148 4.15 5.76 -18.31
N ALA A 149 2.86 6.08 -18.20
CA ALA A 149 1.77 5.30 -18.76
C ALA A 149 1.47 5.67 -20.21
N LYS A 150 1.35 4.68 -21.11
CA LYS A 150 0.83 4.85 -22.47
C LYS A 150 -0.68 4.76 -22.53
N LYS A 151 -1.27 3.74 -21.89
CA LYS A 151 -2.68 3.38 -22.02
C LYS A 151 -3.49 3.70 -20.77
N GLY A 152 -2.96 3.40 -19.58
CA GLY A 152 -3.73 3.63 -18.36
C GLY A 152 -2.93 3.49 -17.07
N ILE A 153 -3.58 3.87 -15.97
CA ILE A 153 -2.99 3.88 -14.63
C ILE A 153 -3.98 3.24 -13.68
N PHE A 154 -3.50 2.30 -12.88
CA PHE A 154 -4.22 1.74 -11.74
C PHE A 154 -3.58 2.23 -10.44
N ILE A 155 -4.42 2.65 -9.49
CA ILE A 155 -4.01 2.99 -8.12
C ILE A 155 -4.95 2.29 -7.15
N GLY A 156 -4.39 1.48 -6.24
CA GLY A 156 -5.11 0.85 -5.12
C GLY A 156 -4.51 1.27 -3.78
N GLU A 157 -5.34 1.87 -2.91
CA GLU A 157 -4.88 2.42 -1.63
C GLU A 157 -5.86 2.17 -0.48
N TRP A 158 -5.33 2.18 0.74
CA TRP A 158 -6.16 2.24 1.91
C TRP A 158 -6.79 3.62 2.05
N ILE A 159 -8.11 3.65 2.36
CA ILE A 159 -8.83 4.86 2.78
C ILE A 159 -8.88 4.91 4.32
N GLU A 160 -9.15 3.77 4.93
CA GLU A 160 -9.22 3.65 6.38
C GLU A 160 -8.84 2.25 6.84
N ARG A 161 -8.15 2.17 7.97
CA ARG A 161 -7.87 0.91 8.66
C ARG A 161 -8.23 1.09 10.13
N LYS A 162 -9.03 0.16 10.64
CA LYS A 162 -9.40 0.11 12.06
C LYS A 162 -9.04 -1.25 12.62
N ASP A 163 -8.42 -1.24 13.76
CA ASP A 163 -8.30 -2.38 14.66
C ASP A 163 -9.24 -2.12 15.83
N LEU A 164 -10.37 -2.83 15.87
CA LEU A 164 -11.40 -2.57 16.87
C LEU A 164 -10.93 -2.94 18.28
N PHE A 165 -10.05 -3.93 18.39
CA PHE A 165 -9.47 -4.26 19.69
C PHE A 165 -8.51 -3.15 20.15
N PHE A 166 -7.66 -2.63 19.28
CA PHE A 166 -6.81 -1.48 19.57
C PHE A 166 -7.62 -0.25 20.00
N GLU A 167 -8.69 0.08 19.27
CA GLU A 167 -9.56 1.19 19.66
C GLU A 167 -10.19 1.00 21.04
N LYS A 168 -10.65 -0.23 21.34
CA LYS A 168 -11.18 -0.57 22.67
C LYS A 168 -10.12 -0.41 23.75
N LEU A 169 -8.90 -0.89 23.51
CA LEU A 169 -7.76 -0.78 24.40
C LEU A 169 -7.39 0.69 24.69
N VAL A 170 -7.32 1.53 23.65
CA VAL A 170 -7.00 2.95 23.81
C VAL A 170 -8.03 3.66 24.68
N ARG A 171 -9.33 3.38 24.43
CA ARG A 171 -10.44 3.97 25.23
C ARG A 171 -10.42 3.49 26.67
N SER A 172 -10.14 2.21 26.94
CA SER A 172 -10.08 1.67 28.30
C SER A 172 -8.91 2.26 29.11
N MET A 173 -7.84 2.68 28.42
CA MET A 173 -6.72 3.42 29.02
C MET A 173 -7.00 4.93 29.19
N GLY A 174 -8.23 5.40 28.95
CA GLY A 174 -8.61 6.81 29.06
C GLY A 174 -8.01 7.71 27.98
N LYS A 175 -7.56 7.13 26.85
CA LYS A 175 -6.97 7.86 25.73
C LYS A 175 -7.98 8.02 24.60
N GLU A 176 -7.75 9.03 23.76
CA GLU A 176 -8.57 9.28 22.57
C GLU A 176 -8.06 8.47 21.37
N VAL A 177 -8.98 7.84 20.65
CA VAL A 177 -8.69 7.17 19.38
C VAL A 177 -8.63 8.20 18.27
N LYS A 178 -7.45 8.41 17.72
CA LYS A 178 -7.28 9.26 16.53
C LYS A 178 -7.68 8.48 15.28
N ARG A 179 -8.73 8.95 14.61
CA ARG A 179 -9.13 8.39 13.32
C ARG A 179 -8.10 8.79 12.27
N GLN A 180 -7.51 7.80 11.63
CA GLN A 180 -6.54 8.01 10.57
C GLN A 180 -7.19 7.70 9.22
N LEU A 181 -7.57 8.76 8.51
CA LEU A 181 -8.09 8.67 7.14
C LEU A 181 -6.96 9.01 6.16
N MET A 182 -6.84 8.18 5.15
CA MET A 182 -5.87 8.37 4.05
C MET A 182 -6.63 8.87 2.83
N PHE A 183 -6.47 10.15 2.51
CA PHE A 183 -7.21 10.80 1.43
C PHE A 183 -6.45 10.87 0.12
N ASP A 184 -5.23 10.38 0.05
CA ASP A 184 -4.35 10.51 -1.11
C ASP A 184 -5.02 10.04 -2.41
N ILE A 185 -5.73 8.91 -2.34
CA ILE A 185 -6.45 8.38 -3.50
C ILE A 185 -7.54 9.32 -4.02
N TYR A 186 -8.24 10.04 -3.13
CA TYR A 186 -9.25 11.01 -3.53
C TYR A 186 -8.64 12.26 -4.19
N TYR A 187 -7.44 12.67 -3.75
CA TYR A 187 -6.70 13.75 -4.40
C TYR A 187 -6.24 13.34 -5.80
N TYR A 188 -5.75 12.13 -5.98
CA TYR A 188 -5.41 11.60 -7.30
C TYR A 188 -6.63 11.50 -8.22
N PHE A 189 -7.78 11.04 -7.71
CA PHE A 189 -9.03 11.04 -8.46
C PHE A 189 -9.37 12.45 -8.96
N ASN A 190 -9.28 13.45 -8.09
CA ASN A 190 -9.60 14.84 -8.45
C ASN A 190 -8.56 15.44 -9.41
N LEU A 191 -7.27 15.08 -9.30
CA LEU A 191 -6.25 15.52 -10.25
C LEU A 191 -6.52 14.96 -11.64
N PHE A 192 -6.81 13.67 -11.76
CA PHE A 192 -7.17 13.06 -13.05
C PHE A 192 -8.41 13.74 -13.66
N ALA A 193 -9.45 13.96 -12.88
CA ALA A 193 -10.66 14.64 -13.34
C ALA A 193 -10.39 16.10 -13.76
N ALA A 194 -9.53 16.81 -13.04
CA ALA A 194 -9.15 18.19 -13.38
C ALA A 194 -8.30 18.27 -14.66
N ASP A 195 -7.61 17.18 -15.04
CA ASP A 195 -6.84 17.07 -16.28
C ASP A 195 -7.66 16.54 -17.47
N GLY A 196 -8.96 16.33 -17.26
CA GLY A 196 -9.87 15.90 -18.32
C GLY A 196 -9.92 14.39 -18.54
N TYR A 197 -9.35 13.60 -17.63
CA TYR A 197 -9.54 12.16 -17.64
C TYR A 197 -10.86 11.78 -16.98
N LEU A 198 -11.36 10.59 -17.27
CA LEU A 198 -12.54 10.00 -16.63
C LEU A 198 -12.13 8.85 -15.72
N PRO A 199 -11.72 9.12 -14.47
CA PRO A 199 -11.30 8.08 -13.56
C PRO A 199 -12.48 7.21 -13.12
N ASN A 200 -12.32 5.90 -13.23
CA ASN A 200 -13.22 4.93 -12.62
C ASN A 200 -12.79 4.75 -11.16
N PHE A 201 -13.74 4.83 -10.24
CA PHE A 201 -13.47 4.66 -8.81
C PHE A 201 -14.36 3.58 -8.21
N LYS A 202 -13.74 2.68 -7.43
CA LYS A 202 -14.45 1.69 -6.63
C LYS A 202 -13.90 1.69 -5.22
N SER A 203 -14.76 1.58 -4.24
CA SER A 203 -14.35 1.28 -2.86
C SER A 203 -14.82 -0.10 -2.45
N SER A 204 -14.06 -0.73 -1.55
CA SER A 204 -14.41 -2.01 -0.94
C SER A 204 -14.18 -1.96 0.56
N ILE A 205 -15.01 -2.70 1.30
CA ILE A 205 -14.87 -2.88 2.74
C ILE A 205 -14.51 -4.33 2.99
N LYS A 206 -13.44 -4.56 3.74
CA LYS A 206 -13.04 -5.88 4.20
C LYS A 206 -13.05 -5.91 5.72
N ILE A 207 -13.77 -6.88 6.26
CA ILE A 207 -13.77 -7.18 7.68
C ILE A 207 -13.06 -8.51 7.86
N SER A 208 -12.09 -8.57 8.75
CA SER A 208 -11.38 -9.80 9.11
C SER A 208 -11.25 -9.92 10.61
N LYS A 209 -11.22 -11.17 11.09
CA LYS A 209 -10.90 -11.48 12.50
C LYS A 209 -9.62 -12.29 12.51
N GLU A 210 -8.72 -11.90 13.38
CA GLU A 210 -7.43 -12.57 13.55
C GLU A 210 -7.26 -12.97 15.01
N GLU A 211 -6.81 -14.20 15.23
CA GLU A 211 -6.35 -14.64 16.55
C GLU A 211 -4.88 -14.22 16.69
N LEU A 212 -4.63 -13.38 17.66
CA LEU A 212 -3.31 -12.79 17.89
C LEU A 212 -2.75 -13.28 19.23
N LYS A 213 -1.51 -13.73 19.25
CA LYS A 213 -0.81 -14.03 20.51
C LYS A 213 -0.65 -12.76 21.33
N VAL A 214 -0.97 -12.83 22.63
CA VAL A 214 -0.90 -11.72 23.57
C VAL A 214 0.45 -11.02 23.52
N GLU A 215 1.55 -11.78 23.53
CA GLU A 215 2.90 -11.26 23.48
C GLU A 215 3.15 -10.32 22.28
N LYS A 216 2.70 -10.73 21.09
CA LYS A 216 2.80 -9.89 19.87
C LYS A 216 1.94 -8.63 19.96
N CYS A 217 0.77 -8.72 20.60
CA CYS A 217 -0.13 -7.59 20.79
C CYS A 217 0.48 -6.55 21.74
N ILE A 218 1.12 -6.97 22.82
CA ILE A 218 1.75 -6.06 23.80
C ILE A 218 2.74 -5.14 23.07
N GLN A 219 3.69 -5.69 22.34
CA GLN A 219 4.70 -4.92 21.64
C GLN A 219 4.08 -3.99 20.57
N ARG A 220 3.18 -4.54 19.73
CA ARG A 220 2.51 -3.80 18.66
C ARG A 220 1.72 -2.62 19.21
N TYR A 221 0.85 -2.85 20.19
CA TYR A 221 -0.03 -1.80 20.68
C TYR A 221 0.68 -0.79 21.57
N THR A 222 1.74 -1.18 22.25
CA THR A 222 2.59 -0.22 22.98
C THR A 222 3.21 0.77 22.01
N SER A 223 3.81 0.29 20.91
CA SER A 223 4.41 1.16 19.92
C SER A 223 3.38 2.07 19.22
N TRP A 224 2.15 1.59 19.02
CA TRP A 224 1.08 2.40 18.41
C TRP A 224 0.52 3.48 19.35
N ILE A 225 0.53 3.23 20.67
CA ILE A 225 0.01 4.18 21.68
C ILE A 225 1.05 5.23 22.07
N TYR A 226 2.31 4.82 22.19
CA TYR A 226 3.37 5.67 22.76
C TYR A 226 4.47 6.05 21.76
N GLY A 227 4.46 5.49 20.54
CA GLY A 227 5.51 5.67 19.54
C GLY A 227 6.73 4.77 19.79
N GLU A 228 7.78 4.93 19.00
CA GLU A 228 8.97 4.06 19.07
C GLU A 228 9.84 4.29 20.34
N GLY A 229 9.59 5.38 21.04
CA GLY A 229 10.32 5.73 22.28
C GLY A 229 9.65 5.23 23.57
N TYR A 230 8.75 4.24 23.49
CA TYR A 230 8.06 3.71 24.67
C TYR A 230 9.03 3.06 25.68
N THR A 231 8.65 3.13 26.94
CA THR A 231 9.40 2.58 28.07
C THR A 231 8.86 1.21 28.51
N ASP A 232 9.62 0.48 29.34
CA ASP A 232 9.15 -0.76 29.97
C ASP A 232 7.87 -0.52 30.83
N ASN A 233 7.75 0.66 31.43
CA ASN A 233 6.54 1.02 32.19
C ASN A 233 5.32 1.18 31.26
N ASP A 234 5.49 1.78 30.09
CA ASP A 234 4.42 1.89 29.08
C ASP A 234 4.01 0.50 28.60
N MET A 235 4.98 -0.37 28.36
CA MET A 235 4.71 -1.76 27.95
C MET A 235 3.95 -2.53 29.04
N LYS A 236 4.29 -2.32 30.32
CA LYS A 236 3.59 -2.92 31.45
C LYS A 236 2.14 -2.43 31.55
N LEU A 237 1.89 -1.13 31.39
CA LEU A 237 0.53 -0.57 31.41
C LEU A 237 -0.36 -1.16 30.30
N VAL A 238 0.19 -1.30 29.10
CA VAL A 238 -0.53 -1.92 27.96
C VAL A 238 -0.76 -3.40 28.22
N MET A 239 0.24 -4.11 28.76
CA MET A 239 0.11 -5.52 29.11
C MET A 239 -0.99 -5.75 30.14
N ASP A 240 -1.00 -4.99 31.24
CA ASP A 240 -2.01 -5.12 32.28
C ASP A 240 -3.42 -4.89 31.75
N GLU A 241 -3.59 -3.99 30.78
CA GLU A 241 -4.87 -3.75 30.14
C GLU A 241 -5.26 -4.87 29.17
N ILE A 242 -4.33 -5.34 28.34
CA ILE A 242 -4.54 -6.46 27.40
C ILE A 242 -4.96 -7.73 28.12
N LEU A 243 -4.31 -8.05 29.25
CA LEU A 243 -4.56 -9.27 30.01
C LEU A 243 -6.01 -9.38 30.52
N LYS A 244 -6.74 -8.30 30.61
CA LYS A 244 -8.18 -8.30 30.96
C LYS A 244 -9.06 -8.93 29.88
N TYR A 245 -8.54 -9.05 28.67
CA TYR A 245 -9.30 -9.48 27.48
C TYR A 245 -8.78 -10.78 26.85
N LYS A 246 -7.72 -11.36 27.40
CA LYS A 246 -7.14 -12.59 26.85
C LYS A 246 -8.08 -13.80 27.04
N SER A 247 -8.04 -14.72 26.10
CA SER A 247 -8.66 -16.03 26.23
C SER A 247 -7.80 -16.95 27.12
N ASP A 248 -8.34 -18.12 27.48
CA ASP A 248 -7.59 -19.16 28.22
C ASP A 248 -6.38 -19.68 27.46
N LYS A 249 -6.33 -19.49 26.12
CA LYS A 249 -5.21 -19.85 25.24
C LYS A 249 -4.14 -18.75 25.11
N GLU A 250 -4.24 -17.66 25.88
CA GLU A 250 -3.38 -16.48 25.77
C GLU A 250 -3.44 -15.81 24.39
N GLU A 251 -4.62 -15.85 23.76
CA GLU A 251 -4.90 -15.25 22.45
C GLU A 251 -5.95 -14.17 22.60
N LEU A 252 -5.88 -13.19 21.70
CA LEU A 252 -6.84 -12.11 21.54
C LEU A 252 -7.49 -12.23 20.17
N ILE A 253 -8.79 -12.01 20.12
CA ILE A 253 -9.48 -11.85 18.85
C ILE A 253 -9.49 -10.37 18.51
N ALA A 254 -8.73 -10.00 17.49
CA ALA A 254 -8.73 -8.66 16.93
C ALA A 254 -9.61 -8.66 15.66
N GLU A 255 -10.55 -7.72 15.59
CA GLU A 255 -11.38 -7.49 14.42
C GLU A 255 -10.86 -6.25 13.68
N PHE A 256 -10.52 -6.45 12.40
CA PHE A 256 -9.98 -5.42 11.54
C PHE A 256 -11.01 -5.02 10.49
N HIS A 257 -11.26 -3.72 10.38
CA HIS A 257 -12.06 -3.14 9.31
C HIS A 257 -11.16 -2.33 8.39
N GLY A 258 -11.13 -2.69 7.13
CA GLY A 258 -10.35 -2.01 6.11
C GLY A 258 -11.23 -1.47 4.99
N ILE A 259 -11.12 -0.19 4.71
CA ILE A 259 -11.73 0.44 3.53
C ILE A 259 -10.62 0.72 2.54
N ARG A 260 -10.78 0.21 1.32
CA ARG A 260 -9.86 0.45 0.21
C ARG A 260 -10.54 1.24 -0.88
N GLY A 261 -9.76 2.06 -1.56
CA GLY A 261 -10.13 2.70 -2.81
C GLY A 261 -9.30 2.15 -3.96
N MET A 262 -9.92 2.08 -5.12
CA MET A 262 -9.29 1.70 -6.38
C MET A 262 -9.66 2.73 -7.44
N ILE A 263 -8.66 3.18 -8.19
CA ILE A 263 -8.82 4.04 -9.35
C ILE A 263 -8.26 3.32 -10.56
N TYR A 264 -8.99 3.36 -11.67
CA TYR A 264 -8.45 3.12 -13.00
C TYR A 264 -8.70 4.34 -13.88
N VAL A 265 -7.66 4.76 -14.59
CA VAL A 265 -7.71 5.86 -15.54
C VAL A 265 -7.22 5.39 -16.91
N ASP A 266 -8.08 5.49 -17.92
CA ASP A 266 -7.67 5.39 -19.32
C ASP A 266 -6.96 6.69 -19.73
N LYS A 267 -5.84 6.57 -20.44
CA LYS A 267 -5.07 7.74 -20.92
C LYS A 267 -5.73 8.48 -22.08
N LYS A 268 -6.84 7.99 -22.60
CA LYS A 268 -7.65 8.75 -23.54
C LYS A 268 -8.27 9.95 -22.84
N VAL A 269 -8.02 11.11 -23.37
CA VAL A 269 -8.65 12.36 -22.91
C VAL A 269 -9.96 12.53 -23.65
N TYR A 270 -11.05 12.78 -22.91
CA TYR A 270 -12.42 12.87 -23.47
C TYR A 270 -12.97 14.31 -23.51
N ILE A 271 -12.09 15.32 -23.46
CA ILE A 271 -12.48 16.74 -23.58
C ILE A 271 -12.22 17.23 -24.99
#